data_8376b46ed28f7de5f8217da397a7601b
#
_entry.id   8376b46ed28f7de5f8217da397a7601b
#
_cell.length_a   1.000
_cell.length_b   1.000
_cell.length_c   1.000
_cell.angle_alpha   90.00
_cell.angle_beta   90.00
_cell.angle_gamma   90.00
#
_symmetry.space_group_name_H-M   'P 1'
#
loop_
_entity.id
_entity.type
_entity.pdbx_description
1 polymer ?
#
loop_
_entity_poly.entity_id
_entity_poly.type
_entity_poly.pdbx_seq_one_letter_code
_entity_poly.pdbx_strand_id
1 'polypeptide(L)'
;MADAYIVETVRTAGGRRGGALRDWHPADLGAEVLNALVARSGIDGAIIDDVIVGCVTQAGEQSFAFGRNCVLASNLPQSVPAVTIDRQCGSSQQAVQFAAQAVMSGTQDVVVAMGVESMTRVPMMSNVTLHAKAGLGEGPFSERITERYGDKNFGEFLRAEKVA
;
A
#
# COMPACT_ATOMS: atom_id res chain seq x y z
N MET A 1 19.69 -20.34 -1.02
CA MET A 1 18.81 -19.17 -1.11
C MET A 1 19.63 -17.98 -0.64
N ALA A 2 19.56 -16.86 -1.32
CA ALA A 2 20.18 -15.64 -0.85
C ALA A 2 19.43 -15.12 0.39
N ASP A 3 20.11 -14.41 1.27
CA ASP A 3 19.46 -13.74 2.40
C ASP A 3 18.97 -12.35 1.95
N ALA A 4 17.83 -11.94 2.47
CA ALA A 4 17.32 -10.57 2.29
C ALA A 4 17.60 -9.77 3.57
N TYR A 5 18.19 -8.60 3.42
CA TYR A 5 18.56 -7.72 4.53
C TYR A 5 17.74 -6.43 4.53
N ILE A 6 17.29 -6.00 5.69
CA ILE A 6 16.72 -4.66 5.88
C ILE A 6 17.88 -3.69 6.09
N VAL A 7 18.07 -2.80 5.12
CA VAL A 7 19.21 -1.86 5.11
C VAL A 7 18.87 -0.56 5.84
N GLU A 8 17.66 -0.04 5.66
CA GLU A 8 17.20 1.20 6.29
C GLU A 8 15.69 1.16 6.50
N THR A 9 15.23 1.90 7.49
CA THR A 9 13.79 2.05 7.80
C THR A 9 13.45 3.47 8.18
N VAL A 10 12.35 3.99 7.68
CA VAL A 10 11.83 5.32 8.00
C VAL A 10 10.31 5.28 8.14
N ARG A 11 9.75 6.23 8.86
CA ARG A 11 8.32 6.46 8.91
C ARG A 11 8.00 7.92 9.23
N THR A 12 6.80 8.35 8.91
CA THR A 12 6.23 9.58 9.46
C THR A 12 5.81 9.39 10.92
N ALA A 13 5.51 10.47 11.61
CA ALA A 13 4.75 10.37 12.86
C ALA A 13 3.39 9.70 12.58
N GLY A 14 2.87 8.94 13.54
CA GLY A 14 1.53 8.36 13.45
C GLY A 14 0.49 9.50 13.40
N GLY A 15 -0.33 9.51 12.36
CA GLY A 15 -1.42 10.46 12.22
C GLY A 15 -2.63 10.07 13.09
N ARG A 16 -3.39 11.06 13.54
CA ARG A 16 -4.73 10.87 14.09
C ARG A 16 -5.78 11.43 13.14
N ARG A 17 -7.02 10.98 13.25
CA ARG A 17 -8.13 11.50 12.46
C ARG A 17 -8.24 13.01 12.60
N GLY A 18 -8.24 13.74 11.46
CA GLY A 18 -8.29 15.20 11.43
C GLY A 18 -7.06 15.90 12.03
N GLY A 19 -5.95 15.17 12.27
CA GLY A 19 -4.74 15.72 12.89
C GLY A 19 -3.82 16.44 11.90
N ALA A 20 -2.55 16.60 12.28
CA ALA A 20 -1.58 17.42 11.54
C ALA A 20 -1.31 16.93 10.10
N LEU A 21 -1.52 15.64 9.81
CA LEU A 21 -1.33 15.07 8.47
C LEU A 21 -2.58 15.13 7.58
N ARG A 22 -3.69 15.73 8.04
CA ARG A 22 -4.98 15.74 7.33
C ARG A 22 -4.93 16.42 5.98
N ASP A 23 -4.06 17.43 5.81
CA ASP A 23 -3.97 18.24 4.62
C ASP A 23 -2.95 17.70 3.60
N TRP A 24 -2.23 16.64 3.96
CA TRP A 24 -1.29 15.97 3.08
C TRP A 24 -2.02 15.06 2.09
N HIS A 25 -1.75 15.23 0.79
CA HIS A 25 -2.16 14.24 -0.20
C HIS A 25 -1.44 12.91 0.10
N PRO A 26 -2.13 11.76 0.10
CA PRO A 26 -1.49 10.48 0.48
C PRO A 26 -0.30 10.10 -0.39
N ALA A 27 -0.31 10.43 -1.69
CA ALA A 27 0.84 10.18 -2.56
C ALA A 27 2.05 11.05 -2.17
N ASP A 28 1.84 12.32 -1.81
CA ASP A 28 2.91 13.21 -1.36
C ASP A 28 3.49 12.74 -0.01
N LEU A 29 2.61 12.27 0.88
CA LEU A 29 3.06 11.69 2.16
C LEU A 29 3.93 10.45 1.94
N GLY A 30 3.56 9.60 0.99
CA GLY A 30 4.38 8.45 0.57
C GLY A 30 5.69 8.88 -0.07
N ALA A 31 5.67 9.91 -0.90
CA ALA A 31 6.85 10.47 -1.55
C ALA A 31 7.88 11.00 -0.54
N GLU A 32 7.44 11.69 0.52
CA GLU A 32 8.33 12.17 1.58
C GLU A 32 9.03 11.02 2.30
N VAL A 33 8.33 9.91 2.54
CA VAL A 33 8.93 8.70 3.14
C VAL A 33 9.96 8.08 2.19
N LEU A 34 9.68 7.99 0.89
CA LEU A 34 10.63 7.50 -0.13
C LEU A 34 11.88 8.39 -0.19
N ASN A 35 11.70 9.71 -0.25
CA ASN A 35 12.80 10.67 -0.27
C ASN A 35 13.69 10.56 0.97
N ALA A 36 13.07 10.45 2.15
CA ALA A 36 13.80 10.30 3.40
C ALA A 36 14.55 8.95 3.47
N LEU A 37 13.95 7.86 2.97
CA LEU A 37 14.58 6.54 2.93
C LEU A 37 15.84 6.55 2.07
N VAL A 38 15.75 7.09 0.85
CA VAL A 38 16.89 7.18 -0.07
C VAL A 38 17.99 8.09 0.50
N ALA A 39 17.61 9.25 1.02
CA ALA A 39 18.57 10.18 1.63
C ALA A 39 19.32 9.56 2.82
N ARG A 40 18.64 8.76 3.65
CA ARG A 40 19.24 8.11 4.82
C ARG A 40 20.08 6.89 4.48
N SER A 41 19.64 6.09 3.51
CA SER A 41 20.40 4.92 3.05
C SER A 41 21.64 5.30 2.24
N GLY A 42 21.64 6.49 1.64
CA GLY A 42 22.73 6.96 0.79
C GLY A 42 22.85 6.22 -0.55
N ILE A 43 21.85 5.45 -0.94
CA ILE A 43 21.83 4.74 -2.23
C ILE A 43 21.43 5.69 -3.36
N ASP A 44 21.84 5.35 -4.59
CA ASP A 44 21.26 5.94 -5.78
C ASP A 44 19.85 5.34 -6.00
N GLY A 45 18.82 6.19 -6.05
CA GLY A 45 17.45 5.74 -6.28
C GLY A 45 17.25 4.99 -7.60
N ALA A 46 18.17 5.15 -8.55
CA ALA A 46 18.13 4.45 -9.84
C ALA A 46 18.38 2.94 -9.75
N ILE A 47 18.98 2.45 -8.64
CA ILE A 47 19.22 1.02 -8.44
C ILE A 47 18.03 0.28 -7.82
N ILE A 48 16.95 0.99 -7.51
CA ILE A 48 15.74 0.38 -6.94
C ILE A 48 14.99 -0.34 -8.06
N ASP A 49 14.87 -1.66 -7.91
CA ASP A 49 14.20 -2.53 -8.88
C ASP A 49 12.67 -2.43 -8.80
N ASP A 50 12.12 -2.22 -7.60
CA ASP A 50 10.67 -2.09 -7.40
C ASP A 50 10.34 -1.38 -6.08
N VAL A 51 9.14 -0.78 -6.04
CA VAL A 51 8.52 -0.22 -4.82
C VAL A 51 7.18 -0.89 -4.59
N ILE A 52 7.06 -1.67 -3.53
CA ILE A 52 5.84 -2.40 -3.18
C ILE A 52 5.11 -1.64 -2.07
N VAL A 53 3.93 -1.13 -2.38
CA VAL A 53 3.17 -0.23 -1.49
C VAL A 53 1.89 -0.90 -1.03
N GLY A 54 1.78 -1.12 0.28
CA GLY A 54 0.54 -1.56 0.92
C GLY A 54 -0.44 -0.39 1.07
N CYS A 55 -1.66 -0.56 0.56
CA CYS A 55 -2.76 0.38 0.72
C CYS A 55 -4.09 -0.36 0.64
N VAL A 56 -4.95 -0.18 1.63
CA VAL A 56 -6.24 -0.91 1.72
C VAL A 56 -7.33 -0.20 0.93
N THR A 57 -7.57 1.07 1.25
CA THR A 57 -8.67 1.82 0.66
C THR A 57 -8.25 2.47 -0.65
N GLN A 58 -8.13 1.65 -1.70
CA GLN A 58 -7.72 2.11 -3.03
C GLN A 58 -8.89 2.81 -3.75
N ALA A 59 -9.26 3.99 -3.26
CA ALA A 59 -10.31 4.84 -3.78
C ALA A 59 -9.87 6.32 -3.76
N GLY A 60 -10.45 7.16 -4.61
CA GLY A 60 -10.16 8.59 -4.66
C GLY A 60 -8.65 8.86 -4.78
N GLU A 61 -8.08 9.59 -3.84
CA GLU A 61 -6.65 9.96 -3.83
C GLU A 61 -5.69 8.77 -3.63
N GLN A 62 -6.18 7.62 -3.22
CA GLN A 62 -5.43 6.38 -3.07
C GLN A 62 -5.73 5.36 -4.19
N SER A 63 -6.38 5.77 -5.27
CA SER A 63 -6.68 4.91 -6.42
C SER A 63 -5.63 5.02 -7.54
N PHE A 64 -5.84 4.26 -8.61
CA PHE A 64 -5.09 4.31 -9.86
C PHE A 64 -3.57 4.16 -9.68
N ALA A 65 -3.15 2.91 -9.39
CA ALA A 65 -1.73 2.58 -9.18
C ALA A 65 -1.07 3.48 -8.11
N PHE A 66 -1.67 3.56 -6.95
CA PHE A 66 -1.29 4.49 -5.88
C PHE A 66 0.20 4.44 -5.53
N GLY A 67 0.80 3.24 -5.47
CA GLY A 67 2.25 3.09 -5.26
C GLY A 67 3.07 3.81 -6.32
N ARG A 68 2.62 3.72 -7.59
CA ARG A 68 3.26 4.45 -8.68
C ARG A 68 3.14 5.96 -8.51
N ASN A 69 1.99 6.44 -8.03
CA ASN A 69 1.80 7.87 -7.76
C ASN A 69 2.74 8.36 -6.65
N CYS A 70 3.03 7.55 -5.63
CA CYS A 70 4.03 7.89 -4.61
C CYS A 70 5.44 8.02 -5.22
N VAL A 71 5.84 7.12 -6.12
CA VAL A 71 7.13 7.20 -6.81
C VAL A 71 7.20 8.46 -7.69
N LEU A 72 6.16 8.73 -8.48
CA LEU A 72 6.12 9.90 -9.36
C LEU A 72 6.09 11.24 -8.61
N ALA A 73 5.57 11.26 -7.40
CA ALA A 73 5.58 12.44 -6.52
C ALA A 73 6.92 12.60 -5.77
N SER A 74 7.75 11.56 -5.73
CA SER A 74 9.05 11.55 -5.06
C SER A 74 10.19 12.06 -5.96
N ASN A 75 11.41 12.10 -5.41
CA ASN A 75 12.64 12.40 -6.15
C ASN A 75 13.23 11.17 -6.85
N LEU A 76 12.59 10.01 -6.77
CA LEU A 76 13.02 8.81 -7.47
C LEU A 76 12.93 8.99 -8.99
N PRO A 77 13.81 8.36 -9.77
CA PRO A 77 13.67 8.33 -11.22
C PRO A 77 12.32 7.75 -11.64
N GLN A 78 11.71 8.34 -12.66
CA GLN A 78 10.43 7.84 -13.19
C GLN A 78 10.53 6.41 -13.76
N SER A 79 11.73 5.90 -13.98
CA SER A 79 11.96 4.52 -14.41
C SER A 79 11.73 3.48 -13.32
N VAL A 80 11.76 3.88 -12.02
CA VAL A 80 11.52 2.98 -10.91
C VAL A 80 10.06 2.53 -10.91
N PRO A 81 9.78 1.23 -11.07
CA PRO A 81 8.41 0.73 -11.07
C PRO A 81 7.81 0.74 -9.67
N ALA A 82 6.49 0.60 -9.59
CA ALA A 82 5.83 0.39 -8.31
C ALA A 82 4.52 -0.36 -8.46
N VAL A 83 4.18 -1.17 -7.47
CA VAL A 83 2.92 -1.88 -7.36
C VAL A 83 2.19 -1.49 -6.07
N THR A 84 0.86 -1.50 -6.12
CA THR A 84 0.02 -1.34 -4.92
C THR A 84 -0.61 -2.68 -4.58
N ILE A 85 -0.53 -3.08 -3.33
CA ILE A 85 -1.10 -4.35 -2.86
C ILE A 85 -2.09 -4.10 -1.73
N ASP A 86 -3.13 -4.94 -1.68
CA ASP A 86 -4.10 -4.99 -0.61
C ASP A 86 -4.12 -6.39 0.00
N ARG A 87 -3.80 -6.48 1.27
CA ARG A 87 -4.05 -7.60 2.18
C ARG A 87 -4.67 -7.05 3.46
N GLN A 88 -5.66 -6.20 3.30
CA GLN A 88 -6.33 -5.53 4.40
C GLN A 88 -5.32 -4.92 5.40
N CYS A 89 -5.53 -5.03 6.69
CA CYS A 89 -4.64 -4.47 7.71
C CYS A 89 -3.19 -4.99 7.66
N GLY A 90 -2.93 -6.08 6.93
CA GLY A 90 -1.61 -6.67 6.71
C GLY A 90 -0.90 -6.20 5.43
N SER A 91 -1.42 -5.20 4.72
CA SER A 91 -0.90 -4.82 3.39
C SER A 91 0.58 -4.42 3.40
N SER A 92 1.01 -3.56 4.32
CA SER A 92 2.42 -3.18 4.41
C SER A 92 3.34 -4.31 4.89
N GLN A 93 2.85 -5.19 5.76
CA GLN A 93 3.57 -6.40 6.15
C GLN A 93 3.75 -7.33 4.94
N GLN A 94 2.71 -7.50 4.12
CA GLN A 94 2.79 -8.28 2.89
C GLN A 94 3.76 -7.65 1.87
N ALA A 95 3.84 -6.31 1.82
CA ALA A 95 4.84 -5.63 1.00
C ALA A 95 6.27 -6.02 1.39
N VAL A 96 6.57 -6.06 2.70
CA VAL A 96 7.87 -6.51 3.21
C VAL A 96 8.14 -7.98 2.84
N GLN A 97 7.14 -8.85 2.96
CA GLN A 97 7.29 -10.26 2.60
C GLN A 97 7.56 -10.44 1.10
N PHE A 98 6.84 -9.72 0.24
CA PHE A 98 7.07 -9.78 -1.20
C PHE A 98 8.44 -9.24 -1.59
N ALA A 99 8.88 -8.13 -1.00
CA ALA A 99 10.22 -7.60 -1.21
C ALA A 99 11.31 -8.61 -0.80
N ALA A 100 11.18 -9.21 0.37
CA ALA A 100 12.12 -10.25 0.82
C ALA A 100 12.13 -11.46 -0.13
N GLN A 101 10.97 -11.93 -0.57
CA GLN A 101 10.85 -13.03 -1.53
C GLN A 101 11.50 -12.69 -2.88
N ALA A 102 11.31 -11.48 -3.39
CA ALA A 102 11.93 -11.03 -4.64
C ALA A 102 13.46 -11.04 -4.55
N VAL A 103 14.03 -10.52 -3.47
CA VAL A 103 15.48 -10.55 -3.23
C VAL A 103 15.99 -11.97 -3.03
N MET A 104 15.33 -12.77 -2.19
CA MET A 104 15.74 -14.17 -1.92
C MET A 104 15.65 -15.08 -3.15
N SER A 105 14.75 -14.78 -4.09
CA SER A 105 14.63 -15.50 -5.36
C SER A 105 15.72 -15.12 -6.37
N GLY A 106 16.42 -14.00 -6.17
CA GLY A 106 17.40 -13.46 -7.08
C GLY A 106 16.81 -12.77 -8.31
N THR A 107 15.51 -12.45 -8.28
CA THR A 107 14.86 -11.71 -9.38
C THR A 107 15.04 -10.20 -9.26
N GLN A 108 15.30 -9.70 -8.07
CA GLN A 108 15.55 -8.29 -7.76
C GLN A 108 16.62 -8.19 -6.69
N ASP A 109 17.40 -7.11 -6.70
CA ASP A 109 18.50 -6.87 -5.75
C ASP A 109 18.13 -5.84 -4.69
N VAL A 110 17.41 -4.77 -5.07
CA VAL A 110 17.05 -3.65 -4.19
C VAL A 110 15.57 -3.34 -4.32
N VAL A 111 14.80 -3.64 -3.26
CA VAL A 111 13.34 -3.44 -3.24
C VAL A 111 12.94 -2.58 -2.07
N VAL A 112 12.07 -1.61 -2.31
CA VAL A 112 11.45 -0.82 -1.25
C VAL A 112 10.08 -1.39 -0.93
N ALA A 113 9.84 -1.71 0.35
CA ALA A 113 8.54 -2.07 0.87
C ALA A 113 8.01 -0.95 1.76
N MET A 114 6.78 -0.50 1.53
CA MET A 114 6.17 0.56 2.32
C MET A 114 4.66 0.40 2.43
N GLY A 115 4.03 1.26 3.22
CA GLY A 115 2.58 1.40 3.28
C GLY A 115 2.17 2.83 3.53
N VAL A 116 1.05 3.23 2.93
CA VAL A 116 0.43 4.53 3.13
C VAL A 116 -1.08 4.34 3.24
N GLU A 117 -1.68 4.97 4.25
CA GLU A 117 -3.13 4.98 4.42
C GLU A 117 -3.57 6.29 5.06
N SER A 118 -4.35 7.09 4.37
CA SER A 118 -4.90 8.36 4.87
C SER A 118 -6.41 8.26 5.07
N MET A 119 -6.84 7.71 6.22
CA MET A 119 -8.27 7.51 6.51
C MET A 119 -9.04 8.80 6.78
N THR A 120 -8.38 9.95 6.89
CA THR A 120 -9.05 11.26 6.96
C THR A 120 -9.46 11.73 5.58
N ARG A 121 -8.60 11.59 4.56
CA ARG A 121 -8.88 12.04 3.19
C ARG A 121 -9.63 10.98 2.39
N VAL A 122 -9.30 9.73 2.59
CA VAL A 122 -9.99 8.57 2.00
C VAL A 122 -10.55 7.71 3.13
N PRO A 123 -11.79 7.97 3.56
CA PRO A 123 -12.39 7.26 4.68
C PRO A 123 -12.41 5.75 4.47
N MET A 124 -12.15 5.00 5.54
CA MET A 124 -12.22 3.55 5.55
C MET A 124 -13.55 3.08 4.93
N MET A 125 -13.51 2.03 4.13
CA MET A 125 -14.65 1.48 3.37
C MET A 125 -15.10 2.31 2.16
N SER A 126 -14.39 3.39 1.78
CA SER A 126 -14.75 4.15 0.57
C SER A 126 -14.74 3.29 -0.69
N ASN A 127 -13.79 2.35 -0.81
CA ASN A 127 -13.71 1.38 -1.92
C ASN A 127 -14.91 0.43 -1.97
N VAL A 128 -15.62 0.24 -0.86
CA VAL A 128 -16.83 -0.62 -0.78
C VAL A 128 -18.13 0.17 -0.97
N THR A 129 -18.15 1.44 -0.58
CA THR A 129 -19.40 2.24 -0.55
C THR A 129 -19.56 3.18 -1.74
N LEU A 130 -18.46 3.60 -2.37
CA LEU A 130 -18.53 4.56 -3.49
C LEU A 130 -19.22 3.98 -4.72
N HIS A 131 -19.09 2.67 -4.97
CA HIS A 131 -19.75 2.02 -6.10
C HIS A 131 -21.28 2.18 -6.05
N ALA A 132 -21.89 1.97 -4.89
CA ALA A 132 -23.33 2.13 -4.70
C ALA A 132 -23.79 3.57 -4.94
N LYS A 133 -23.00 4.55 -4.48
CA LYS A 133 -23.29 5.98 -4.71
C LYS A 133 -23.15 6.39 -6.17
N ALA A 134 -22.27 5.73 -6.91
CA ALA A 134 -22.00 6.00 -8.32
C ALA A 134 -22.82 5.12 -9.29
N GLY A 135 -23.61 4.19 -8.78
CA GLY A 135 -24.37 3.24 -9.61
C GLY A 135 -23.49 2.22 -10.35
N LEU A 136 -22.34 1.87 -9.77
CA LEU A 136 -21.34 0.96 -10.37
C LEU A 136 -21.44 -0.45 -9.77
N GLY A 137 -22.47 -1.20 -10.20
CA GLY A 137 -22.65 -2.59 -9.76
C GLY A 137 -23.10 -2.75 -8.32
N GLU A 138 -23.04 -3.98 -7.80
CA GLU A 138 -23.63 -4.38 -6.51
C GLU A 138 -22.62 -4.44 -5.36
N GLY A 139 -21.34 -4.18 -5.62
CA GLY A 139 -20.29 -4.19 -4.62
C GLY A 139 -19.35 -5.41 -4.72
N PRO A 140 -18.45 -5.60 -3.74
CA PRO A 140 -17.39 -6.58 -3.83
C PRO A 140 -17.84 -8.03 -3.57
N PHE A 141 -19.01 -8.25 -2.98
CA PHE A 141 -19.52 -9.58 -2.67
C PHE A 141 -20.55 -10.03 -3.69
N SER A 142 -20.20 -11.05 -4.47
CA SER A 142 -21.13 -11.68 -5.41
C SER A 142 -22.18 -12.51 -4.67
N GLU A 143 -23.33 -12.76 -5.33
CA GLU A 143 -24.38 -13.64 -4.82
C GLU A 143 -23.80 -15.00 -4.36
N ARG A 144 -22.90 -15.59 -5.14
CA ARG A 144 -22.21 -16.84 -4.77
C ARG A 144 -21.45 -16.79 -3.45
N ILE A 145 -20.83 -15.63 -3.14
CA ILE A 145 -20.13 -15.43 -1.85
C ILE A 145 -21.16 -15.37 -0.74
N THR A 146 -22.23 -14.60 -0.94
CA THR A 146 -23.30 -14.42 0.03
C THR A 146 -24.05 -15.73 0.30
N GLU A 147 -24.37 -16.50 -0.73
CA GLU A 147 -24.99 -17.83 -0.60
C GLU A 147 -24.12 -18.80 0.20
N ARG A 148 -22.80 -18.79 -0.04
CA ARG A 148 -21.87 -19.72 0.59
C ARG A 148 -21.57 -19.39 2.04
N TYR A 149 -21.46 -18.11 2.36
CA TYR A 149 -20.96 -17.64 3.67
C TYR A 149 -22.00 -16.88 4.50
N GLY A 150 -23.17 -16.60 3.92
CA GLY A 150 -24.24 -15.83 4.53
C GLY A 150 -23.91 -14.34 4.69
N ASP A 151 -24.76 -13.63 5.39
CA ASP A 151 -24.59 -12.19 5.69
C ASP A 151 -23.56 -11.95 6.81
N LYS A 152 -22.43 -12.65 6.75
CA LYS A 152 -21.34 -12.41 7.71
C LYS A 152 -20.85 -10.98 7.58
N ASN A 153 -20.68 -10.33 8.73
CA ASN A 153 -20.16 -8.98 8.71
C ASN A 153 -18.72 -8.96 8.17
N PHE A 154 -18.36 -7.84 7.59
CA PHE A 154 -17.07 -7.63 6.94
C PHE A 154 -15.87 -8.03 7.81
N GLY A 155 -15.95 -7.84 9.13
CA GLY A 155 -14.90 -8.22 10.05
C GLY A 155 -14.67 -9.72 10.21
N GLU A 156 -15.65 -10.56 9.90
CA GLU A 156 -15.51 -12.01 9.95
C GLU A 156 -14.77 -12.56 8.74
N PHE A 157 -14.99 -11.97 7.54
CA PHE A 157 -14.20 -12.31 6.35
C PHE A 157 -12.73 -11.94 6.53
N LEU A 158 -12.45 -10.77 7.10
CA LEU A 158 -11.07 -10.31 7.31
C LEU A 158 -10.30 -11.14 8.33
N ARG A 159 -10.98 -11.67 9.35
CA ARG A 159 -10.35 -12.55 10.36
C ARG A 159 -9.93 -13.91 9.82
N ALA A 160 -10.55 -14.36 8.73
CA ALA A 160 -10.20 -15.64 8.10
C ALA A 160 -8.96 -15.52 7.19
N GLU A 161 -8.51 -14.32 6.89
CA GLU A 161 -7.31 -14.09 6.09
C GLU A 161 -6.07 -14.35 6.93
N LYS A 162 -5.31 -15.40 6.58
CA LYS A 162 -4.04 -15.67 7.24
C LYS A 162 -3.07 -14.55 6.88
N VAL A 163 -2.70 -13.77 7.86
CA VAL A 163 -1.48 -12.98 7.79
C VAL A 163 -0.34 -14.01 7.93
N ALA A 164 0.32 -14.27 6.82
CA ALA A 164 1.42 -15.22 6.78
C ALA A 164 2.62 -14.71 7.58
#